data_91f75f9cfce93dbf8166a52997ff54dd
#
_entry.id   91f75f9cfce93dbf8166a52997ff54dd
#
_cell.length_a   1.000
_cell.length_b   1.000
_cell.length_c   1.000
_cell.angle_alpha   90.00
_cell.angle_beta   90.00
_cell.angle_gamma   90.00
#
_symmetry.space_group_name_H-M   'P 1'
#
loop_
_entity.id
_entity.type
_entity.pdbx_description
1 polymer ?
#
loop_
_entity_poly.entity_id
_entity_poly.type
_entity_poly.pdbx_seq_one_letter_code
_entity_poly.pdbx_strand_id
1 'polypeptide(L)'
;DLVTHLDTELRISEIEDYSNALNGLQMENHHGTVSKIAAAVDATLPVMRKAAAAGADLLLVHHGMFWSGLQSWTGHVFQKLKLCHDAGLAVYSCHLPLDFHPTLGNDAVLARALGLEPCGTFMKTKGTENGARIETEIARDELAKRLESATGARVHVCAGGPEIARRIGIMTGGAGAEVAA
;
A
#
# COMPACT_ATOMS: atom_id res chain seq x y z
N ASP A 1 -13.89 -16.13 8.56
CA ASP A 1 -14.01 -15.98 7.11
C ASP A 1 -12.80 -15.19 6.54
N LEU A 2 -12.77 -14.96 5.22
CA LEU A 2 -11.63 -14.29 4.56
C LEU A 2 -11.49 -12.82 5.03
N VAL A 3 -12.59 -12.09 5.15
CA VAL A 3 -12.57 -10.68 5.58
C VAL A 3 -12.03 -10.58 7.00
N THR A 4 -12.53 -11.37 7.94
CA THR A 4 -12.02 -11.42 9.31
C THR A 4 -10.52 -11.78 9.37
N HIS A 5 -10.08 -12.69 8.51
CA HIS A 5 -8.66 -13.03 8.41
C HIS A 5 -7.82 -11.83 7.92
N LEU A 6 -8.26 -11.16 6.86
CA LEU A 6 -7.58 -9.96 6.34
C LEU A 6 -7.57 -8.81 7.36
N ASP A 7 -8.69 -8.57 8.03
CA ASP A 7 -8.80 -7.52 9.06
C ASP A 7 -7.81 -7.76 10.21
N THR A 8 -7.66 -9.02 10.63
CA THR A 8 -6.74 -9.41 11.70
C THR A 8 -5.30 -9.33 11.24
N GLU A 9 -4.95 -9.94 10.11
CA GLU A 9 -3.59 -9.98 9.58
C GLU A 9 -3.08 -8.56 9.28
N LEU A 10 -3.90 -7.72 8.68
CA LEU A 10 -3.57 -6.35 8.30
C LEU A 10 -3.79 -5.33 9.42
N ARG A 11 -4.23 -5.77 10.61
CA ARG A 11 -4.39 -4.93 11.80
C ARG A 11 -5.30 -3.71 11.58
N ILE A 12 -6.38 -3.90 10.82
CA ILE A 12 -7.27 -2.82 10.35
C ILE A 12 -7.81 -1.97 11.51
N SER A 13 -8.18 -2.58 12.64
CA SER A 13 -8.74 -1.90 13.80
C SER A 13 -7.69 -1.25 14.72
N GLU A 14 -6.41 -1.58 14.55
CA GLU A 14 -5.34 -1.10 15.44
C GLU A 14 -4.68 0.18 14.94
N ILE A 15 -4.74 0.44 13.63
CA ILE A 15 -4.03 1.54 12.98
C ILE A 15 -5.02 2.62 12.57
N GLU A 16 -4.89 3.80 13.17
CA GLU A 16 -5.68 4.96 12.75
C GLU A 16 -5.28 5.43 11.36
N ASP A 17 -6.27 5.67 10.51
CA ASP A 17 -6.07 6.13 9.15
C ASP A 17 -6.90 7.39 8.85
N TYR A 18 -6.81 7.91 7.63
CA TYR A 18 -7.69 8.94 7.13
C TYR A 18 -9.09 8.37 6.94
N SER A 19 -10.12 9.11 7.33
CA SER A 19 -11.52 8.65 7.29
C SER A 19 -11.97 8.19 5.89
N ASN A 20 -11.40 8.77 4.85
CA ASN A 20 -11.69 8.43 3.45
C ASN A 20 -10.90 7.20 2.94
N ALA A 21 -9.93 6.69 3.68
CA ALA A 21 -9.28 5.42 3.36
C ALA A 21 -10.28 4.26 3.44
N LEU A 22 -11.17 4.31 4.44
CA LEU A 22 -12.20 3.30 4.70
C LEU A 22 -11.63 1.88 4.55
N ASN A 23 -10.64 1.56 5.42
CA ASN A 23 -9.99 0.26 5.40
C ASN A 23 -10.96 -0.89 5.67
N GLY A 24 -10.70 -2.05 5.06
CA GLY A 24 -11.56 -3.22 5.13
C GLY A 24 -12.39 -3.44 3.87
N LEU A 25 -13.45 -4.23 3.99
CA LEU A 25 -14.35 -4.53 2.88
C LEU A 25 -15.18 -3.29 2.52
N GLN A 26 -15.03 -2.82 1.29
CA GLN A 26 -15.72 -1.64 0.76
C GLN A 26 -16.92 -1.96 -0.12
N MET A 27 -16.91 -3.12 -0.76
CA MET A 27 -17.98 -3.63 -1.62
C MET A 27 -18.04 -5.14 -1.50
N GLU A 28 -19.19 -5.69 -1.24
CA GLU A 28 -19.43 -7.15 -1.23
C GLU A 28 -19.66 -7.67 -2.64
N ASN A 29 -19.32 -8.95 -2.87
CA ASN A 29 -19.86 -9.68 -4.02
C ASN A 29 -21.21 -10.31 -3.67
N HIS A 30 -22.04 -10.61 -4.67
CA HIS A 30 -23.40 -11.10 -4.44
C HIS A 30 -23.48 -12.62 -4.13
N HIS A 31 -22.38 -13.38 -4.25
CA HIS A 31 -22.37 -14.82 -3.97
C HIS A 31 -21.66 -15.19 -2.66
N GLY A 32 -21.07 -14.23 -1.95
CA GLY A 32 -20.51 -14.43 -0.61
C GLY A 32 -19.29 -15.36 -0.56
N THR A 33 -18.71 -15.73 -1.68
CA THR A 33 -17.54 -16.61 -1.79
C THR A 33 -16.44 -15.99 -2.62
N VAL A 34 -15.19 -16.37 -2.35
CA VAL A 34 -14.00 -15.89 -3.07
C VAL A 34 -13.15 -17.11 -3.44
N SER A 35 -12.94 -17.32 -4.72
CA SER A 35 -12.03 -18.32 -5.28
C SER A 35 -10.84 -17.71 -6.01
N LYS A 36 -10.98 -16.49 -6.52
CA LYS A 36 -9.92 -15.77 -7.21
C LYS A 36 -9.78 -14.35 -6.68
N ILE A 37 -8.56 -13.99 -6.30
CA ILE A 37 -8.20 -12.65 -5.83
C ILE A 37 -7.33 -11.95 -6.87
N ALA A 38 -7.67 -10.70 -7.19
CA ALA A 38 -6.79 -9.76 -7.89
C ALA A 38 -6.22 -8.76 -6.89
N ALA A 39 -5.00 -8.29 -7.10
CA ALA A 39 -4.37 -7.25 -6.29
C ALA A 39 -3.90 -6.09 -7.16
N ALA A 40 -4.04 -4.87 -6.67
CA ALA A 40 -3.57 -3.66 -7.33
C ALA A 40 -3.30 -2.55 -6.32
N VAL A 41 -2.65 -1.46 -6.74
CA VAL A 41 -2.47 -0.28 -5.87
C VAL A 41 -3.77 0.52 -5.75
N ASP A 42 -4.43 0.81 -6.85
CA ASP A 42 -5.58 1.72 -6.90
C ASP A 42 -6.86 1.05 -7.41
N ALA A 43 -8.00 1.32 -6.76
CA ALA A 43 -9.33 0.94 -7.25
C ALA A 43 -9.81 1.88 -8.38
N THR A 44 -9.02 2.01 -9.45
CA THR A 44 -9.44 2.77 -10.63
C THR A 44 -10.35 1.95 -11.54
N LEU A 45 -11.22 2.61 -12.30
CA LEU A 45 -12.14 1.91 -13.22
C LEU A 45 -11.41 0.98 -14.23
N PRO A 46 -10.25 1.36 -14.83
CA PRO A 46 -9.49 0.44 -15.68
C PRO A 46 -8.95 -0.79 -14.93
N VAL A 47 -8.50 -0.63 -13.68
CA VAL A 47 -8.04 -1.75 -12.85
C VAL A 47 -9.19 -2.69 -12.53
N MET A 48 -10.32 -2.15 -12.09
CA MET A 48 -11.52 -2.94 -11.77
C MET A 48 -12.04 -3.71 -13.00
N ARG A 49 -12.02 -3.10 -14.21
CA ARG A 49 -12.34 -3.79 -15.47
C ARG A 49 -11.41 -4.97 -15.74
N LYS A 50 -10.10 -4.81 -15.49
CA LYS A 50 -9.12 -5.90 -15.66
C LYS A 50 -9.36 -7.02 -14.64
N ALA A 51 -9.65 -6.69 -13.39
CA ALA A 51 -9.97 -7.67 -12.36
C ALA A 51 -11.23 -8.47 -12.72
N ALA A 52 -12.31 -7.78 -13.13
CA ALA A 52 -13.55 -8.41 -13.56
C ALA A 52 -13.33 -9.30 -14.81
N ALA A 53 -12.61 -8.81 -15.82
CA ALA A 53 -12.29 -9.58 -17.01
C ALA A 53 -11.43 -10.81 -16.73
N ALA A 54 -10.60 -10.78 -15.69
CA ALA A 54 -9.85 -11.92 -15.19
C ALA A 54 -10.70 -12.90 -14.38
N GLY A 55 -11.97 -12.59 -14.10
CA GLY A 55 -12.87 -13.40 -13.28
C GLY A 55 -12.47 -13.41 -11.81
N ALA A 56 -11.98 -12.29 -11.30
CA ALA A 56 -11.70 -12.15 -9.87
C ALA A 56 -13.00 -11.93 -9.09
N ASP A 57 -13.11 -12.58 -7.92
CA ASP A 57 -14.23 -12.42 -6.99
C ASP A 57 -13.95 -11.31 -5.96
N LEU A 58 -12.68 -11.01 -5.72
CA LEU A 58 -12.20 -9.96 -4.82
C LEU A 58 -11.05 -9.19 -5.46
N LEU A 59 -11.13 -7.87 -5.41
CA LEU A 59 -10.03 -6.96 -5.71
C LEU A 59 -9.50 -6.38 -4.40
N LEU A 60 -8.26 -6.74 -4.05
CA LEU A 60 -7.52 -6.20 -2.92
C LEU A 60 -6.71 -4.99 -3.38
N VAL A 61 -6.89 -3.83 -2.75
CA VAL A 61 -6.22 -2.58 -3.13
C VAL A 61 -5.62 -1.84 -1.94
N HIS A 62 -4.65 -0.99 -2.22
CA HIS A 62 -4.10 -0.03 -1.26
C HIS A 62 -4.99 1.22 -1.17
N HIS A 63 -5.27 1.86 -2.29
CA HIS A 63 -6.19 3.00 -2.37
C HIS A 63 -7.57 2.54 -2.86
N GLY A 64 -8.53 2.58 -1.95
CA GLY A 64 -9.89 2.09 -2.19
C GLY A 64 -10.77 3.02 -3.01
N MET A 65 -12.05 2.67 -3.07
CA MET A 65 -13.04 3.40 -3.88
C MET A 65 -13.43 4.76 -3.30
N PHE A 66 -13.25 4.97 -1.99
CA PHE A 66 -13.74 6.15 -1.26
C PHE A 66 -12.65 7.19 -0.98
N TRP A 67 -11.46 7.02 -1.54
CA TRP A 67 -10.31 7.91 -1.33
C TRP A 67 -10.59 9.39 -1.62
N SER A 68 -11.44 9.68 -2.58
CA SER A 68 -11.88 11.05 -2.88
C SER A 68 -13.01 11.58 -1.98
N GLY A 69 -13.34 10.86 -0.92
CA GLY A 69 -14.41 11.21 0.01
C GLY A 69 -15.82 10.97 -0.55
N LEU A 70 -16.81 11.60 0.08
CA LEU A 70 -18.21 11.47 -0.31
C LEU A 70 -18.45 12.12 -1.67
N GLN A 71 -19.01 11.37 -2.61
CA GLN A 71 -19.33 11.81 -3.96
C GLN A 71 -20.73 11.34 -4.39
N SER A 72 -21.33 12.07 -5.33
CA SER A 72 -22.55 11.62 -5.99
C SER A 72 -22.27 10.37 -6.85
N TRP A 73 -23.19 9.42 -6.84
CA TRP A 73 -23.09 8.19 -7.63
C TRP A 73 -23.45 8.44 -9.09
N THR A 74 -22.64 9.24 -9.76
CA THR A 74 -22.79 9.60 -11.18
C THR A 74 -21.47 9.40 -11.93
N GLY A 75 -21.50 9.40 -13.23
CA GLY A 75 -20.30 9.32 -14.05
C GLY A 75 -19.41 8.10 -13.70
N HIS A 76 -18.14 8.32 -13.44
CA HIS A 76 -17.17 7.26 -13.17
C HIS A 76 -17.44 6.51 -11.85
N VAL A 77 -17.98 7.19 -10.83
CA VAL A 77 -18.34 6.54 -9.55
C VAL A 77 -19.45 5.53 -9.78
N PHE A 78 -20.51 5.92 -10.50
CA PHE A 78 -21.59 5.00 -10.87
C PHE A 78 -21.07 3.82 -11.71
N GLN A 79 -20.15 4.06 -12.64
CA GLN A 79 -19.57 2.99 -13.47
C GLN A 79 -18.77 1.98 -12.63
N LYS A 80 -18.03 2.42 -11.60
CA LYS A 80 -17.32 1.52 -10.68
C LYS A 80 -18.31 0.63 -9.91
N LEU A 81 -19.32 1.23 -9.28
CA LEU A 81 -20.32 0.50 -8.52
C LEU A 81 -21.11 -0.50 -9.38
N LYS A 82 -21.53 -0.05 -10.58
CA LYS A 82 -22.22 -0.91 -11.54
C LYS A 82 -21.34 -2.08 -11.96
N LEU A 83 -20.07 -1.84 -12.25
CA LEU A 83 -19.11 -2.90 -12.65
C LEU A 83 -18.95 -3.93 -11.52
N CYS A 84 -18.77 -3.51 -10.27
CA CYS A 84 -18.65 -4.41 -9.13
C CYS A 84 -19.90 -5.26 -8.99
N HIS A 85 -21.07 -4.64 -9.05
CA HIS A 85 -22.36 -5.34 -8.96
C HIS A 85 -22.53 -6.35 -10.09
N ASP A 86 -22.35 -5.93 -11.35
CA ASP A 86 -22.61 -6.79 -12.51
C ASP A 86 -21.60 -7.96 -12.60
N ALA A 87 -20.37 -7.76 -12.20
CA ALA A 87 -19.31 -8.77 -12.23
C ALA A 87 -19.24 -9.63 -10.95
N GLY A 88 -20.00 -9.29 -9.90
CA GLY A 88 -19.84 -9.95 -8.60
C GLY A 88 -18.46 -9.72 -7.99
N LEU A 89 -17.87 -8.55 -8.19
CA LEU A 89 -16.53 -8.20 -7.73
C LEU A 89 -16.58 -7.49 -6.39
N ALA A 90 -16.10 -8.13 -5.33
CA ALA A 90 -15.86 -7.49 -4.05
C ALA A 90 -14.62 -6.57 -4.12
N VAL A 91 -14.58 -5.54 -3.28
CA VAL A 91 -13.41 -4.65 -3.14
C VAL A 91 -13.04 -4.53 -1.67
N TYR A 92 -11.78 -4.80 -1.36
CA TYR A 92 -11.18 -4.65 -0.03
C TYR A 92 -10.00 -3.68 -0.12
N SER A 93 -9.93 -2.72 0.80
CA SER A 93 -8.88 -1.71 0.84
C SER A 93 -8.06 -1.80 2.13
N CYS A 94 -6.74 -1.62 2.02
CA CYS A 94 -5.85 -1.50 3.16
C CYS A 94 -4.76 -0.47 2.87
N HIS A 95 -4.86 0.72 3.51
CA HIS A 95 -3.95 1.85 3.31
C HIS A 95 -2.87 1.88 4.39
N LEU A 96 -2.91 2.79 5.37
CA LEU A 96 -1.87 2.88 6.41
C LEU A 96 -1.66 1.58 7.21
N PRO A 97 -2.69 0.74 7.51
CA PRO A 97 -2.42 -0.52 8.17
C PRO A 97 -1.45 -1.43 7.39
N LEU A 98 -1.53 -1.42 6.04
CA LEU A 98 -0.55 -2.13 5.21
C LEU A 98 0.81 -1.42 5.23
N ASP A 99 0.85 -0.10 5.06
CA ASP A 99 2.13 0.64 5.06
C ASP A 99 2.93 0.41 6.35
N PHE A 100 2.25 0.36 7.50
CA PHE A 100 2.88 0.17 8.81
C PHE A 100 3.06 -1.29 9.21
N HIS A 101 2.67 -2.23 8.34
CA HIS A 101 2.79 -3.64 8.66
C HIS A 101 4.27 -4.07 8.69
N PRO A 102 4.75 -4.70 9.79
CA PRO A 102 6.18 -4.93 10.00
C PRO A 102 6.82 -5.89 8.99
N THR A 103 6.03 -6.74 8.35
CA THR A 103 6.53 -7.73 7.38
C THR A 103 5.92 -7.60 5.99
N LEU A 104 4.65 -7.23 5.87
CA LEU A 104 3.95 -7.10 4.59
C LEU A 104 3.96 -5.66 4.07
N GLY A 105 4.30 -4.69 4.92
CA GLY A 105 4.30 -3.27 4.61
C GLY A 105 5.27 -2.90 3.49
N ASN A 106 4.91 -1.87 2.75
CA ASN A 106 5.69 -1.41 1.60
C ASN A 106 7.14 -1.09 1.98
N ASP A 107 7.37 -0.44 3.13
CA ASP A 107 8.71 -0.10 3.63
C ASP A 107 9.53 -1.36 3.94
N ALA A 108 8.91 -2.34 4.61
CA ALA A 108 9.56 -3.60 4.98
C ALA A 108 9.88 -4.46 3.74
N VAL A 109 8.97 -4.50 2.77
CA VAL A 109 9.17 -5.21 1.51
C VAL A 109 10.29 -4.56 0.71
N LEU A 110 10.31 -3.23 0.62
CA LEU A 110 11.37 -2.52 -0.08
C LEU A 110 12.73 -2.74 0.60
N ALA A 111 12.81 -2.65 1.94
CA ALA A 111 14.05 -2.93 2.67
C ALA A 111 14.61 -4.31 2.31
N ARG A 112 13.78 -5.35 2.36
CA ARG A 112 14.21 -6.72 1.99
C ARG A 112 14.62 -6.83 0.52
N ALA A 113 13.93 -6.16 -0.38
CA ALA A 113 14.30 -6.13 -1.80
C ALA A 113 15.68 -5.49 -2.05
N LEU A 114 16.11 -4.57 -1.16
CA LEU A 114 17.45 -3.99 -1.16
C LEU A 114 18.51 -4.88 -0.48
N GLY A 115 18.11 -6.02 0.09
CA GLY A 115 18.98 -6.87 0.90
C GLY A 115 19.32 -6.26 2.26
N LEU A 116 18.39 -5.48 2.83
CA LEU A 116 18.55 -4.79 4.10
C LEU A 116 17.48 -5.26 5.09
N GLU A 117 17.88 -5.46 6.35
CA GLU A 117 16.97 -5.91 7.41
C GLU A 117 16.59 -4.73 8.31
N PRO A 118 15.30 -4.39 8.44
CA PRO A 118 14.84 -3.39 9.39
C PRO A 118 15.16 -3.77 10.83
N CYS A 119 15.63 -2.80 11.61
CA CYS A 119 15.90 -2.95 13.04
C CYS A 119 14.98 -2.09 13.92
N GLY A 120 13.98 -1.44 13.33
CA GLY A 120 13.00 -0.61 14.02
C GLY A 120 12.32 0.38 13.08
N THR A 121 11.71 1.37 13.65
CA THR A 121 11.03 2.48 12.99
C THR A 121 11.79 3.80 13.21
N PHE A 122 11.48 4.86 12.45
CA PHE A 122 12.16 6.15 12.61
C PHE A 122 11.21 7.35 12.49
N MET A 123 9.97 7.14 12.10
CA MET A 123 8.94 8.18 11.98
C MET A 123 7.70 7.86 12.81
N LYS A 124 6.81 8.84 12.91
CA LYS A 124 5.53 8.69 13.57
C LYS A 124 4.45 9.41 12.77
N THR A 125 3.42 8.69 12.37
CA THR A 125 2.27 9.24 11.65
C THR A 125 1.00 8.87 12.39
N LYS A 126 0.13 9.85 12.65
CA LYS A 126 -1.13 9.64 13.41
C LYS A 126 -0.94 8.86 14.72
N GLY A 127 0.16 9.11 15.42
CA GLY A 127 0.47 8.45 16.69
C GLY A 127 1.10 7.05 16.56
N THR A 128 1.15 6.47 15.36
CA THR A 128 1.73 5.14 15.11
C THR A 128 3.15 5.25 14.56
N GLU A 129 4.07 4.45 15.13
CA GLU A 129 5.45 4.32 14.67
C GLU A 129 5.48 3.67 13.28
N ASN A 130 6.27 4.23 12.35
CA ASN A 130 6.35 3.77 10.97
C ASN A 130 7.71 4.06 10.32
N GLY A 131 7.81 3.72 9.01
CA GLY A 131 9.07 3.75 8.29
C GLY A 131 10.02 2.62 8.74
N ALA A 132 10.84 2.11 7.85
CA ALA A 132 11.83 1.08 8.20
C ALA A 132 13.17 1.75 8.50
N ARG A 133 13.68 1.56 9.72
CA ARG A 133 15.02 1.97 10.15
C ARG A 133 15.99 0.82 9.97
N ILE A 134 17.12 1.07 9.33
CA ILE A 134 18.19 0.11 9.10
C ILE A 134 19.50 0.68 9.62
N GLU A 135 20.29 -0.16 10.29
CA GLU A 135 21.67 0.14 10.67
C GLU A 135 22.61 -0.79 9.91
N THR A 136 23.48 -0.22 9.06
CA THR A 136 24.40 -0.96 8.20
C THR A 136 25.52 -0.04 7.72
N GLU A 137 26.52 -0.57 7.01
CA GLU A 137 27.48 0.22 6.28
C GLU A 137 27.35 -0.07 4.78
N ILE A 138 26.91 0.91 4.01
CA ILE A 138 26.74 0.78 2.56
C ILE A 138 27.12 2.09 1.86
N ALA A 139 27.80 1.99 0.73
CA ALA A 139 28.05 3.16 -0.11
C ALA A 139 26.72 3.70 -0.68
N ARG A 140 26.54 5.01 -0.64
CA ARG A 140 25.34 5.68 -1.19
C ARG A 140 25.06 5.27 -2.64
N ASP A 141 26.08 5.19 -3.47
CA ASP A 141 25.94 4.84 -4.88
C ASP A 141 25.53 3.36 -5.07
N GLU A 142 26.00 2.48 -4.19
CA GLU A 142 25.56 1.07 -4.16
C GLU A 142 24.09 0.96 -3.73
N LEU A 143 23.68 1.72 -2.72
CA LEU A 143 22.27 1.78 -2.29
C LEU A 143 21.37 2.29 -3.42
N ALA A 144 21.79 3.33 -4.15
CA ALA A 144 21.07 3.85 -5.30
C ALA A 144 20.90 2.78 -6.40
N LYS A 145 21.96 2.04 -6.73
CA LYS A 145 21.90 0.94 -7.71
C LYS A 145 20.96 -0.18 -7.28
N ARG A 146 21.00 -0.58 -6.01
CA ARG A 146 20.07 -1.58 -5.48
C ARG A 146 18.62 -1.11 -5.59
N LEU A 147 18.37 0.16 -5.26
CA LEU A 147 17.03 0.75 -5.36
C LEU A 147 16.54 0.79 -6.81
N GLU A 148 17.38 1.18 -7.77
CA GLU A 148 17.05 1.11 -9.21
C GLU A 148 16.73 -0.31 -9.65
N SER A 149 17.53 -1.28 -9.22
CA SER A 149 17.32 -2.70 -9.54
C SER A 149 16.01 -3.23 -8.92
N ALA A 150 15.73 -2.89 -7.67
CA ALA A 150 14.56 -3.37 -6.96
C ALA A 150 13.25 -2.78 -7.49
N THR A 151 13.28 -1.50 -7.90
CA THR A 151 12.07 -0.79 -8.36
C THR A 151 11.88 -0.79 -9.86
N GLY A 152 12.94 -1.07 -10.63
CA GLY A 152 12.96 -0.92 -12.08
C GLY A 152 12.84 0.53 -12.55
N ALA A 153 13.07 1.50 -11.66
CA ALA A 153 12.91 2.92 -11.91
C ALA A 153 14.23 3.67 -11.69
N ARG A 154 14.40 4.79 -12.38
CA ARG A 154 15.55 5.67 -12.16
C ARG A 154 15.48 6.31 -10.77
N VAL A 155 16.60 6.29 -10.04
CA VAL A 155 16.73 6.93 -8.73
C VAL A 155 17.33 8.34 -8.88
N HIS A 156 16.72 9.29 -8.19
CA HIS A 156 17.28 10.64 -8.05
C HIS A 156 18.04 10.74 -6.73
N VAL A 157 19.34 11.03 -6.81
CA VAL A 157 20.20 11.14 -5.62
C VAL A 157 20.41 12.60 -5.24
N CYS A 158 19.96 12.98 -4.04
CA CYS A 158 20.32 14.24 -3.40
C CYS A 158 21.54 14.03 -2.51
N ALA A 159 22.73 14.35 -3.00
CA ALA A 159 24.01 14.01 -2.37
C ALA A 159 24.37 14.96 -1.20
N GLY A 160 23.48 15.15 -0.24
CA GLY A 160 23.69 16.05 0.92
C GLY A 160 24.36 15.41 2.14
N GLY A 161 24.48 14.08 2.18
CA GLY A 161 25.01 13.31 3.29
C GLY A 161 26.36 12.64 3.00
N PRO A 162 26.85 11.77 3.92
CA PRO A 162 28.11 11.06 3.75
C PRO A 162 28.06 10.06 2.58
N GLU A 163 29.23 9.72 2.04
CA GLU A 163 29.35 8.70 0.99
C GLU A 163 29.02 7.29 1.48
N ILE A 164 29.27 7.01 2.76
CA ILE A 164 28.92 5.74 3.41
C ILE A 164 27.73 6.01 4.35
N ALA A 165 26.59 5.42 4.04
CA ALA A 165 25.42 5.44 4.87
C ALA A 165 25.52 4.39 5.99
N ARG A 166 25.25 4.79 7.24
CA ARG A 166 25.24 3.93 8.42
C ARG A 166 23.89 3.78 9.07
N ARG A 167 23.03 4.78 8.88
CA ARG A 167 21.64 4.79 9.30
C ARG A 167 20.79 5.15 8.10
N ILE A 168 19.87 4.28 7.74
CA ILE A 168 19.01 4.43 6.58
C ILE A 168 17.57 4.39 7.07
N GLY A 169 16.78 5.39 6.67
CA GLY A 169 15.34 5.37 6.80
C GLY A 169 14.72 5.08 5.44
N ILE A 170 13.79 4.14 5.40
CA ILE A 170 12.98 3.84 4.21
C ILE A 170 11.55 4.22 4.51
N MET A 171 10.98 5.04 3.65
CA MET A 171 9.59 5.45 3.70
C MET A 171 9.03 5.45 2.29
N THR A 172 7.96 4.72 2.08
CA THR A 172 7.23 4.66 0.81
C THR A 172 6.01 5.60 0.82
N GLY A 173 5.36 5.77 -0.34
CA GLY A 173 4.18 6.63 -0.46
C GLY A 173 4.48 8.13 -0.48
N GLY A 174 3.60 8.93 0.13
CA GLY A 174 3.58 10.40 0.05
C GLY A 174 4.53 11.14 1.00
N ALA A 175 5.49 10.49 1.65
CA ALA A 175 6.31 11.05 2.72
C ALA A 175 7.40 12.05 2.28
N GLY A 176 7.51 12.38 1.00
CA GLY A 176 8.54 13.30 0.50
C GLY A 176 8.54 14.69 1.15
N ALA A 177 7.40 15.16 1.67
CA ALA A 177 7.29 16.42 2.39
C ALA A 177 7.87 16.36 3.82
N GLU A 178 8.07 15.17 4.35
CA GLU A 178 8.50 14.90 5.74
C GLU A 178 10.02 14.75 5.88
N VAL A 179 10.75 14.77 4.75
CA VAL A 179 12.22 14.55 4.74
C VAL A 179 12.99 15.65 5.50
N ALA A 180 12.39 16.83 5.69
CA ALA A 180 12.99 17.94 6.39
C ALA A 180 12.60 18.02 7.89
N ALA A 181 11.72 17.17 8.35
CA ALA A 181 11.29 17.08 9.74
C ALA A 181 12.20 16.14 10.54
#